data_f2fd1b721b9644ed4eaf0f535e9089f3
#
_entry.id   f2fd1b721b9644ed4eaf0f535e9089f3
#
_cell.length_a   1.000
_cell.length_b   1.000
_cell.length_c   1.000
_cell.angle_alpha   90.00
_cell.angle_beta   90.00
_cell.angle_gamma   90.00
#
_symmetry.space_group_name_H-M   'P 1'
#
loop_
_entity.id
_entity.type
_entity.pdbx_description
1 polymer ?
#
loop_
_entity_poly.entity_id
_entity_poly.type
_entity_poly.pdbx_seq_one_letter_code
_entity_poly.pdbx_strand_id
1 'polypeptide(L)'
;MFALVDCNSFYASCERIFRPDLRTKPVVVLSNNDGCVVALTKEAKNLGIKMCDPWFKIEKTFKQKGGIAFSSNYELYGDISSRIMSILEELAPKVEIYSIDEAFLDLTGIANCMDLEEFGRVCQKQIMQYTGMPVRVGIGPTKTLAKVASYGAKRYPTTQGVLDVTALHKRIKLMKLMPVNEIWGVGRRLNKRLLSQRVSTAFNLSQMDIGQVRKQFSIMLVNTIRELR
;
A
#
# COMPACT_ATOMS: atom_id res chain seq x y z
N MET A 1 -17.27 3.89 6.55
CA MET A 1 -15.89 4.39 6.40
C MET A 1 -14.95 3.22 6.40
N PHE A 2 -13.80 3.36 5.72
CA PHE A 2 -12.85 2.24 5.58
C PHE A 2 -11.44 2.66 5.96
N ALA A 3 -10.70 1.76 6.63
CA ALA A 3 -9.26 1.83 6.71
C ALA A 3 -8.65 0.75 5.80
N LEU A 4 -7.55 1.07 5.12
CA LEU A 4 -6.67 0.11 4.50
C LEU A 4 -5.43 -0.03 5.36
N VAL A 5 -5.18 -1.23 5.86
CA VAL A 5 -3.92 -1.61 6.51
C VAL A 5 -3.05 -2.30 5.47
N ASP A 6 -1.82 -1.82 5.28
CA ASP A 6 -0.87 -2.29 4.25
C ASP A 6 0.50 -2.53 4.90
N CYS A 7 1.03 -3.73 4.77
CA CYS A 7 2.31 -4.12 5.35
C CYS A 7 3.48 -3.59 4.52
N ASN A 8 4.43 -2.93 5.18
CA ASN A 8 5.56 -2.31 4.50
C ASN A 8 6.55 -3.34 3.97
N SER A 9 6.71 -3.42 2.63
CA SER A 9 7.66 -4.35 1.98
C SER A 9 7.52 -5.80 2.49
N PHE A 10 6.31 -6.32 2.53
CA PHE A 10 5.85 -7.46 3.31
C PHE A 10 6.83 -8.63 3.33
N TYR A 11 7.16 -9.27 2.21
CA TYR A 11 8.05 -10.43 2.20
C TYR A 11 9.43 -10.11 2.77
N ALA A 12 10.02 -8.98 2.41
CA ALA A 12 11.33 -8.58 2.92
C ALA A 12 11.28 -8.23 4.42
N SER A 13 10.14 -7.77 4.92
CA SER A 13 9.92 -7.53 6.35
C SER A 13 9.74 -8.83 7.11
N CYS A 14 9.04 -9.84 6.56
CA CYS A 14 8.93 -11.18 7.16
C CYS A 14 10.30 -11.79 7.41
N GLU A 15 11.23 -11.70 6.44
CA GLU A 15 12.59 -12.20 6.61
C GLU A 15 13.37 -11.45 7.71
N ARG A 16 13.08 -10.17 7.94
CA ARG A 16 13.73 -9.35 8.97
C ARG A 16 13.20 -9.59 10.39
N ILE A 17 11.96 -10.07 10.54
CA ILE A 17 11.32 -10.28 11.87
C ILE A 17 12.22 -11.19 12.72
N PHE A 18 12.74 -12.27 12.16
CA PHE A 18 13.58 -13.25 12.85
C PHE A 18 15.09 -12.98 12.74
N ARG A 19 15.47 -11.90 12.06
CA ARG A 19 16.85 -11.51 11.80
C ARG A 19 17.08 -10.04 12.16
N PRO A 20 17.20 -9.71 13.46
CA PRO A 20 17.42 -8.33 13.93
C PRO A 20 18.67 -7.66 13.33
N ASP A 21 19.69 -8.48 13.00
CA ASP A 21 20.93 -8.05 12.33
C ASP A 21 20.68 -7.46 10.92
N LEU A 22 19.52 -7.71 10.32
CA LEU A 22 19.15 -7.22 8.99
C LEU A 22 18.32 -5.92 9.00
N ARG A 23 18.01 -5.36 10.17
CA ARG A 23 17.12 -4.18 10.29
C ARG A 23 17.58 -2.98 9.46
N THR A 24 18.87 -2.81 9.28
CA THR A 24 19.45 -1.69 8.52
C THR A 24 20.11 -2.12 7.21
N LYS A 25 20.09 -3.42 6.89
CA LYS A 25 20.74 -3.93 5.68
C LYS A 25 19.79 -3.92 4.48
N PRO A 26 20.33 -3.76 3.25
CA PRO A 26 19.55 -3.95 2.04
C PRO A 26 19.12 -5.42 1.91
N VAL A 27 17.80 -5.67 1.87
CA VAL A 27 17.24 -7.01 1.71
C VAL A 27 16.33 -7.03 0.49
N VAL A 28 16.45 -8.08 -0.31
CA VAL A 28 15.51 -8.41 -1.38
C VAL A 28 15.00 -9.84 -1.20
N VAL A 29 13.77 -10.06 -1.66
CA VAL A 29 13.20 -11.41 -1.81
C VAL A 29 13.01 -11.66 -3.29
N LEU A 30 13.38 -12.85 -3.73
CA LEU A 30 13.34 -13.29 -5.11
C LEU A 30 12.07 -14.09 -5.39
N SER A 31 11.69 -14.18 -6.67
CA SER A 31 10.59 -15.03 -7.13
C SER A 31 10.89 -16.52 -6.88
N ASN A 32 9.89 -17.40 -7.00
CA ASN A 32 10.03 -18.85 -6.78
C ASN A 32 11.24 -19.53 -7.43
N ASN A 33 11.64 -19.04 -8.61
CA ASN A 33 12.79 -19.56 -9.35
C ASN A 33 14.03 -18.68 -9.24
N ASP A 34 14.06 -17.79 -8.25
CA ASP A 34 15.11 -16.79 -8.04
C ASP A 34 15.41 -15.90 -9.26
N GLY A 35 14.47 -15.79 -10.19
CA GLY A 35 14.67 -15.07 -11.44
C GLY A 35 14.64 -13.55 -11.33
N CYS A 36 13.81 -13.00 -10.44
CA CYS A 36 13.66 -11.55 -10.29
C CYS A 36 13.27 -11.14 -8.85
N VAL A 37 13.45 -9.85 -8.55
CA VAL A 37 13.10 -9.24 -7.25
C VAL A 37 11.57 -9.07 -7.15
N VAL A 38 10.95 -9.66 -6.12
CA VAL A 38 9.51 -9.54 -5.85
C VAL A 38 9.18 -8.74 -4.57
N ALA A 39 10.16 -8.54 -3.69
CA ALA A 39 10.04 -7.60 -2.59
C ALA A 39 11.41 -7.02 -2.25
N LEU A 40 11.44 -5.79 -1.73
CA LEU A 40 12.68 -5.13 -1.39
C LEU A 40 12.48 -4.08 -0.29
N THR A 41 13.48 -3.93 0.57
CA THR A 41 13.51 -2.95 1.64
C THR A 41 13.82 -1.54 1.12
N LYS A 42 13.62 -0.53 1.97
CA LYS A 42 13.98 0.86 1.65
C LYS A 42 15.48 1.01 1.34
N GLU A 43 16.32 0.29 2.09
CA GLU A 43 17.78 0.29 1.90
C GLU A 43 18.14 -0.28 0.52
N ALA A 44 17.50 -1.36 0.08
CA ALA A 44 17.70 -1.92 -1.26
C ALA A 44 17.23 -0.94 -2.36
N LYS A 45 16.09 -0.26 -2.15
CA LYS A 45 15.62 0.82 -3.07
C LYS A 45 16.63 1.95 -3.18
N ASN A 46 17.25 2.35 -2.07
CA ASN A 46 18.27 3.40 -2.05
C ASN A 46 19.56 3.01 -2.83
N LEU A 47 19.82 1.72 -2.98
CA LEU A 47 20.89 1.20 -3.86
C LEU A 47 20.50 1.18 -5.35
N GLY A 48 19.29 1.63 -5.69
CA GLY A 48 18.79 1.67 -7.07
C GLY A 48 18.09 0.38 -7.54
N ILE A 49 17.90 -0.62 -6.65
CA ILE A 49 17.20 -1.86 -6.99
C ILE A 49 15.71 -1.59 -7.16
N LYS A 50 15.10 -2.22 -8.15
CA LYS A 50 13.67 -2.07 -8.49
C LYS A 50 12.94 -3.41 -8.44
N MET A 51 11.63 -3.34 -8.26
CA MET A 51 10.76 -4.50 -8.45
C MET A 51 10.92 -5.05 -9.86
N CYS A 52 10.90 -6.36 -10.00
CA CYS A 52 11.09 -7.12 -11.22
C CYS A 52 12.50 -6.99 -11.86
N ASP A 53 13.49 -6.42 -11.17
CA ASP A 53 14.86 -6.47 -11.64
C ASP A 53 15.31 -7.93 -11.77
N PRO A 54 15.88 -8.35 -12.92
CA PRO A 54 16.42 -9.69 -13.09
C PRO A 54 17.60 -9.93 -12.15
N TRP A 55 17.49 -10.97 -11.31
CA TRP A 55 18.47 -11.22 -10.24
C TRP A 55 19.91 -11.38 -10.75
N PHE A 56 20.07 -12.15 -11.83
CA PHE A 56 21.40 -12.40 -12.40
C PHE A 56 22.15 -11.13 -12.83
N LYS A 57 21.43 -10.03 -13.14
CA LYS A 57 22.04 -8.74 -13.53
C LYS A 57 22.55 -7.94 -12.34
N ILE A 58 21.92 -8.08 -11.18
CA ILE A 58 22.17 -7.21 -10.03
C ILE A 58 22.90 -7.92 -8.89
N GLU A 59 22.90 -9.23 -8.85
CA GLU A 59 23.39 -10.07 -7.75
C GLU A 59 24.80 -9.66 -7.29
N LYS A 60 25.77 -9.64 -8.20
CA LYS A 60 27.16 -9.33 -7.87
C LYS A 60 27.31 -7.95 -7.23
N THR A 61 26.72 -6.93 -7.85
CA THR A 61 26.80 -5.56 -7.34
C THR A 61 26.04 -5.39 -6.04
N PHE A 62 24.88 -6.05 -5.90
CA PHE A 62 24.06 -5.99 -4.70
C PHE A 62 24.77 -6.62 -3.50
N LYS A 63 25.37 -7.83 -3.66
CA LYS A 63 26.15 -8.52 -2.62
C LYS A 63 27.39 -7.71 -2.22
N GLN A 64 28.10 -7.11 -3.18
CA GLN A 64 29.26 -6.24 -2.90
C GLN A 64 28.89 -5.01 -2.03
N LYS A 65 27.66 -4.52 -2.13
CA LYS A 65 27.14 -3.42 -1.31
C LYS A 65 26.51 -3.89 0.02
N GLY A 66 26.79 -5.14 0.44
CA GLY A 66 26.28 -5.71 1.68
C GLY A 66 24.80 -6.11 1.63
N GLY A 67 24.23 -6.23 0.44
CA GLY A 67 22.86 -6.67 0.23
C GLY A 67 22.70 -8.19 0.45
N ILE A 68 21.54 -8.56 0.98
CA ILE A 68 21.18 -9.95 1.29
C ILE A 68 19.91 -10.30 0.50
N ALA A 69 19.95 -11.45 -0.18
CA ALA A 69 18.82 -11.97 -0.94
C ALA A 69 18.30 -13.24 -0.28
N PHE A 70 16.96 -13.37 -0.28
CA PHE A 70 16.24 -14.57 0.14
C PHE A 70 15.43 -15.10 -1.03
N SER A 71 15.35 -16.42 -1.16
CA SER A 71 14.31 -17.06 -1.97
C SER A 71 12.96 -16.90 -1.30
N SER A 72 11.87 -16.97 -2.05
CA SER A 72 10.51 -16.86 -1.50
C SER A 72 10.20 -17.98 -0.51
N ASN A 73 9.71 -17.62 0.68
CA ASN A 73 9.24 -18.53 1.73
C ASN A 73 7.73 -18.28 1.98
N TYR A 74 6.88 -18.83 1.09
CA TYR A 74 5.44 -18.57 1.16
C TYR A 74 4.76 -19.13 2.40
N GLU A 75 5.31 -20.17 3.03
CA GLU A 75 4.81 -20.71 4.30
C GLU A 75 4.99 -19.68 5.41
N LEU A 76 6.19 -19.10 5.54
CA LEU A 76 6.46 -18.01 6.47
C LEU A 76 5.54 -16.81 6.22
N TYR A 77 5.40 -16.39 4.95
CA TYR A 77 4.60 -15.22 4.61
C TYR A 77 3.12 -15.44 4.88
N GLY A 78 2.62 -16.64 4.62
CA GLY A 78 1.25 -17.05 4.95
C GLY A 78 0.98 -17.05 6.45
N ASP A 79 1.89 -17.57 7.26
CA ASP A 79 1.76 -17.57 8.72
C ASP A 79 1.74 -16.14 9.29
N ILE A 80 2.70 -15.28 8.89
CA ILE A 80 2.73 -13.88 9.35
C ILE A 80 1.48 -13.12 8.89
N SER A 81 1.04 -13.32 7.65
CA SER A 81 -0.22 -12.73 7.17
C SER A 81 -1.40 -13.15 8.04
N SER A 82 -1.57 -14.44 8.30
CA SER A 82 -2.66 -14.96 9.13
C SER A 82 -2.68 -14.33 10.53
N ARG A 83 -1.52 -14.21 11.17
CA ARG A 83 -1.40 -13.55 12.49
C ARG A 83 -1.81 -12.08 12.43
N ILE A 84 -1.40 -11.34 11.40
CA ILE A 84 -1.78 -9.94 11.22
C ILE A 84 -3.29 -9.82 11.01
N MET A 85 -3.88 -10.67 10.16
CA MET A 85 -5.33 -10.65 9.91
C MET A 85 -6.14 -10.95 11.17
N SER A 86 -5.71 -11.94 12.00
CA SER A 86 -6.35 -12.22 13.30
C SER A 86 -6.29 -11.01 14.25
N ILE A 87 -5.16 -10.29 14.33
CA ILE A 87 -5.07 -9.06 15.12
C ILE A 87 -6.06 -8.00 14.62
N LEU A 88 -6.21 -7.87 13.30
CA LEU A 88 -7.14 -6.91 12.71
C LEU A 88 -8.61 -7.27 12.98
N GLU A 89 -8.93 -8.57 13.00
CA GLU A 89 -10.26 -9.08 13.35
C GLU A 89 -10.66 -8.80 14.80
N GLU A 90 -9.68 -8.72 15.72
CA GLU A 90 -9.92 -8.29 17.11
C GLU A 90 -10.13 -6.77 17.23
N LEU A 91 -9.57 -5.98 16.30
CA LEU A 91 -9.59 -4.51 16.36
C LEU A 91 -10.79 -3.87 15.67
N ALA A 92 -11.32 -4.51 14.63
CA ALA A 92 -12.36 -3.92 13.80
C ALA A 92 -13.60 -4.84 13.69
N PRO A 93 -14.82 -4.27 13.65
CA PRO A 93 -16.06 -5.05 13.54
C PRO A 93 -16.12 -5.95 12.30
N LYS A 94 -15.46 -5.55 11.22
CA LYS A 94 -15.43 -6.29 9.96
C LYS A 94 -14.12 -6.06 9.25
N VAL A 95 -13.49 -7.17 8.85
CA VAL A 95 -12.24 -7.20 8.07
C VAL A 95 -12.50 -7.86 6.72
N GLU A 96 -12.01 -7.25 5.66
CA GLU A 96 -11.98 -7.83 4.31
C GLU A 96 -10.52 -8.00 3.89
N ILE A 97 -10.04 -9.22 3.89
CA ILE A 97 -8.69 -9.57 3.43
C ILE A 97 -8.64 -9.35 1.91
N TYR A 98 -7.83 -8.38 1.47
CA TYR A 98 -7.70 -8.02 0.06
C TYR A 98 -6.52 -8.75 -0.61
N SER A 99 -5.42 -8.89 0.11
CA SER A 99 -4.23 -9.63 -0.32
C SER A 99 -3.47 -10.21 0.88
N ILE A 100 -2.35 -10.86 0.64
CA ILE A 100 -1.49 -11.41 1.71
C ILE A 100 -0.93 -10.31 2.63
N ASP A 101 -0.88 -9.06 2.18
CA ASP A 101 -0.26 -7.93 2.87
C ASP A 101 -1.18 -6.72 3.06
N GLU A 102 -2.44 -6.80 2.57
CA GLU A 102 -3.43 -5.71 2.67
C GLU A 102 -4.79 -6.22 3.15
N ALA A 103 -5.41 -5.47 4.06
CA ALA A 103 -6.80 -5.68 4.48
C ALA A 103 -7.56 -4.37 4.59
N PHE A 104 -8.85 -4.39 4.22
CA PHE A 104 -9.79 -3.31 4.48
C PHE A 104 -10.54 -3.58 5.78
N LEU A 105 -10.64 -2.56 6.62
CA LEU A 105 -11.42 -2.56 7.85
C LEU A 105 -12.65 -1.67 7.67
N ASP A 106 -13.83 -2.17 8.02
CA ASP A 106 -15.01 -1.34 8.12
C ASP A 106 -14.99 -0.62 9.48
N LEU A 107 -14.94 0.71 9.45
CA LEU A 107 -14.87 1.56 10.63
C LEU A 107 -16.24 2.06 11.10
N THR A 108 -17.33 1.42 10.66
CA THR A 108 -18.68 1.80 11.09
C THR A 108 -18.82 1.68 12.60
N GLY A 109 -19.17 2.77 13.25
CA GLY A 109 -19.28 2.86 14.71
C GLY A 109 -17.97 3.27 15.42
N ILE A 110 -16.80 2.99 14.89
CA ILE A 110 -15.50 3.32 15.53
C ILE A 110 -15.34 4.85 15.66
N ALA A 111 -15.71 5.62 14.64
CA ALA A 111 -15.65 7.07 14.67
C ALA A 111 -16.47 7.74 15.80
N ASN A 112 -17.40 7.01 16.41
CA ASN A 112 -18.18 7.48 17.55
C ASN A 112 -17.45 7.26 18.90
N CYS A 113 -16.43 6.38 18.90
CA CYS A 113 -15.75 5.95 20.10
C CYS A 113 -14.34 6.55 20.22
N MET A 114 -13.67 6.80 19.08
CA MET A 114 -12.30 7.32 19.06
C MET A 114 -12.00 8.05 17.74
N ASP A 115 -10.93 8.86 17.77
CA ASP A 115 -10.37 9.49 16.58
C ASP A 115 -9.84 8.42 15.58
N LEU A 116 -10.07 8.62 14.28
CA LEU A 116 -9.71 7.63 13.28
C LEU A 116 -8.20 7.54 13.05
N GLU A 117 -7.44 8.64 13.18
CA GLU A 117 -5.97 8.57 13.12
C GLU A 117 -5.41 7.84 14.35
N GLU A 118 -6.01 8.05 15.52
CA GLU A 118 -5.67 7.30 16.74
C GLU A 118 -5.93 5.80 16.57
N PHE A 119 -7.09 5.41 16.01
CA PHE A 119 -7.37 4.02 15.65
C PHE A 119 -6.28 3.44 14.73
N GLY A 120 -5.90 4.17 13.70
CA GLY A 120 -4.82 3.75 12.80
C GLY A 120 -3.49 3.54 13.52
N ARG A 121 -3.17 4.37 14.51
CA ARG A 121 -1.96 4.19 15.35
C ARG A 121 -2.07 3.01 16.30
N VAL A 122 -3.25 2.72 16.82
CA VAL A 122 -3.50 1.49 17.61
C VAL A 122 -3.23 0.26 16.76
N CYS A 123 -3.74 0.22 15.50
CA CYS A 123 -3.44 -0.87 14.55
C CYS A 123 -1.93 -1.03 14.33
N GLN A 124 -1.21 0.08 14.03
CA GLN A 124 0.24 0.04 13.85
C GLN A 124 0.98 -0.51 15.07
N LYS A 125 0.62 -0.02 16.26
CA LYS A 125 1.26 -0.41 17.53
C LYS A 125 1.04 -1.89 17.84
N GLN A 126 -0.20 -2.37 17.73
CA GLN A 126 -0.51 -3.76 18.05
C GLN A 126 0.14 -4.74 17.06
N ILE A 127 0.03 -4.48 15.75
CA ILE A 127 0.69 -5.33 14.76
C ILE A 127 2.19 -5.34 14.96
N MET A 128 2.83 -4.18 15.19
CA MET A 128 4.26 -4.11 15.47
C MET A 128 4.62 -4.87 16.73
N GLN A 129 3.84 -4.74 17.81
CA GLN A 129 4.10 -5.40 19.10
C GLN A 129 4.02 -6.92 19.01
N TYR A 130 3.00 -7.45 18.32
CA TYR A 130 2.75 -8.90 18.29
C TYR A 130 3.46 -9.62 17.15
N THR A 131 3.79 -8.94 16.06
CA THR A 131 4.38 -9.56 14.88
C THR A 131 5.73 -8.98 14.46
N GLY A 132 6.10 -7.81 14.93
CA GLY A 132 7.28 -7.08 14.44
C GLY A 132 7.10 -6.48 13.04
N MET A 133 5.89 -6.55 12.44
CA MET A 133 5.60 -6.07 11.10
C MET A 133 5.27 -4.57 11.10
N PRO A 134 6.01 -3.74 10.37
CA PRO A 134 5.64 -2.34 10.17
C PRO A 134 4.51 -2.23 9.14
N VAL A 135 3.44 -1.54 9.52
CA VAL A 135 2.29 -1.29 8.64
C VAL A 135 2.01 0.19 8.48
N ARG A 136 1.29 0.55 7.42
CA ARG A 136 0.67 1.86 7.25
C ARG A 136 -0.83 1.71 7.18
N VAL A 137 -1.52 2.79 7.55
CA VAL A 137 -2.97 2.83 7.59
C VAL A 137 -3.47 4.05 6.84
N GLY A 138 -4.28 3.82 5.81
CA GLY A 138 -4.95 4.87 5.06
C GLY A 138 -6.45 4.83 5.32
N ILE A 139 -7.05 5.94 5.75
CA ILE A 139 -8.46 6.02 6.14
C ILE A 139 -9.23 6.96 5.21
N GLY A 140 -10.41 6.53 4.77
CA GLY A 140 -11.27 7.32 3.90
C GLY A 140 -12.71 6.83 3.85
N PRO A 141 -13.63 7.64 3.30
CA PRO A 141 -15.05 7.30 3.18
C PRO A 141 -15.32 6.07 2.32
N THR A 142 -14.48 5.81 1.33
CA THR A 142 -14.58 4.68 0.40
C THR A 142 -13.29 3.88 0.37
N LYS A 143 -13.31 2.65 -0.16
CA LYS A 143 -12.10 1.83 -0.33
C LYS A 143 -11.06 2.49 -1.24
N THR A 144 -11.51 3.12 -2.33
CA THR A 144 -10.61 3.87 -3.23
C THR A 144 -9.97 5.04 -2.50
N LEU A 145 -10.69 5.77 -1.65
CA LEU A 145 -10.13 6.87 -0.85
C LEU A 145 -9.22 6.37 0.28
N ALA A 146 -9.48 5.20 0.87
CA ALA A 146 -8.55 4.57 1.80
C ALA A 146 -7.21 4.21 1.11
N LYS A 147 -7.24 3.73 -0.14
CA LYS A 147 -6.01 3.54 -0.95
C LYS A 147 -5.31 4.87 -1.30
N VAL A 148 -6.06 5.92 -1.60
CA VAL A 148 -5.50 7.29 -1.77
C VAL A 148 -4.80 7.74 -0.48
N ALA A 149 -5.42 7.53 0.67
CA ALA A 149 -4.83 7.85 1.98
C ALA A 149 -3.56 7.02 2.25
N SER A 150 -3.57 5.71 1.96
CA SER A 150 -2.39 4.83 2.07
C SER A 150 -1.23 5.30 1.19
N TYR A 151 -1.52 5.78 -0.06
CA TYR A 151 -0.51 6.43 -0.89
C TYR A 151 0.11 7.65 -0.19
N GLY A 152 -0.71 8.51 0.42
CA GLY A 152 -0.25 9.66 1.18
C GLY A 152 0.58 9.26 2.40
N ALA A 153 0.11 8.28 3.16
CA ALA A 153 0.82 7.73 4.32
C ALA A 153 2.20 7.18 3.97
N LYS A 154 2.35 6.59 2.77
CA LYS A 154 3.63 6.11 2.24
C LYS A 154 4.55 7.23 1.79
N ARG A 155 4.00 8.29 1.19
CA ARG A 155 4.76 9.35 0.52
C ARG A 155 5.25 10.44 1.47
N TYR A 156 4.47 10.76 2.50
CA TYR A 156 4.73 11.89 3.39
C TYR A 156 5.14 11.41 4.80
N PRO A 157 6.42 11.53 5.19
CA PRO A 157 6.92 11.07 6.50
C PRO A 157 6.21 11.73 7.69
N THR A 158 5.71 12.95 7.52
CA THR A 158 4.96 13.68 8.55
C THR A 158 3.70 12.96 9.03
N THR A 159 3.15 12.07 8.22
CA THR A 159 1.99 11.23 8.59
C THR A 159 2.36 10.10 9.56
N GLN A 160 3.64 9.79 9.69
CA GLN A 160 4.12 8.64 10.46
C GLN A 160 3.44 7.32 10.06
N GLY A 161 3.04 7.22 8.78
CA GLY A 161 2.40 6.01 8.23
C GLY A 161 0.89 5.88 8.50
N VAL A 162 0.23 6.87 9.11
CA VAL A 162 -1.24 6.94 9.24
C VAL A 162 -1.75 8.22 8.62
N LEU A 163 -2.79 8.12 7.81
CA LEU A 163 -3.42 9.29 7.20
C LEU A 163 -4.93 9.09 7.07
N ASP A 164 -5.69 10.02 7.63
CA ASP A 164 -7.13 10.14 7.43
C ASP A 164 -7.46 11.24 6.42
N VAL A 165 -8.23 10.88 5.37
CA VAL A 165 -8.74 11.79 4.34
C VAL A 165 -10.27 11.90 4.35
N THR A 166 -10.92 11.63 5.48
CA THR A 166 -12.38 11.82 5.63
C THR A 166 -12.78 13.27 5.47
N ALA A 167 -11.96 14.21 5.96
CA ALA A 167 -12.16 15.63 5.74
C ALA A 167 -11.93 16.02 4.27
N LEU A 168 -12.92 16.71 3.66
CA LEU A 168 -12.90 17.04 2.24
C LEU A 168 -11.67 17.85 1.81
N HIS A 169 -11.22 18.80 2.62
CA HIS A 169 -10.05 19.62 2.30
C HIS A 169 -8.75 18.81 2.27
N LYS A 170 -8.56 17.84 3.21
CA LYS A 170 -7.42 16.90 3.22
C LYS A 170 -7.45 16.02 1.96
N ARG A 171 -8.63 15.49 1.61
CA ARG A 171 -8.87 14.66 0.44
C ARG A 171 -8.50 15.38 -0.86
N ILE A 172 -9.06 16.57 -1.08
CA ILE A 172 -8.80 17.38 -2.28
C ILE A 172 -7.31 17.73 -2.39
N LYS A 173 -6.68 18.15 -1.28
CA LYS A 173 -5.24 18.47 -1.24
C LYS A 173 -4.40 17.26 -1.69
N LEU A 174 -4.66 16.08 -1.15
CA LEU A 174 -3.92 14.87 -1.50
C LEU A 174 -4.17 14.45 -2.96
N MET A 175 -5.43 14.45 -3.42
CA MET A 175 -5.78 14.07 -4.79
C MET A 175 -5.15 14.99 -5.84
N LYS A 176 -4.95 16.28 -5.55
CA LYS A 176 -4.24 17.21 -6.45
C LYS A 176 -2.76 16.87 -6.60
N LEU A 177 -2.14 16.25 -5.58
CA LEU A 177 -0.73 15.87 -5.58
C LEU A 177 -0.51 14.44 -6.09
N MET A 178 -1.55 13.60 -6.09
CA MET A 178 -1.45 12.19 -6.47
C MET A 178 -1.55 12.01 -7.98
N PRO A 179 -0.51 11.47 -8.65
CA PRO A 179 -0.57 11.16 -10.07
C PRO A 179 -1.67 10.15 -10.38
N VAL A 180 -2.32 10.26 -11.53
CA VAL A 180 -3.45 9.41 -11.91
C VAL A 180 -3.07 7.92 -12.08
N ASN A 181 -1.82 7.62 -12.41
CA ASN A 181 -1.32 6.24 -12.49
C ASN A 181 -1.19 5.53 -11.13
N GLU A 182 -1.23 6.27 -10.04
CA GLU A 182 -1.22 5.71 -8.68
C GLU A 182 -2.62 5.35 -8.18
N ILE A 183 -3.66 5.71 -8.93
CA ILE A 183 -5.05 5.36 -8.58
C ILE A 183 -5.29 3.87 -8.81
N TRP A 184 -5.96 3.27 -7.83
CA TRP A 184 -6.40 1.88 -7.90
C TRP A 184 -7.23 1.61 -9.15
N GLY A 185 -6.81 0.63 -9.96
CA GLY A 185 -7.44 0.28 -11.23
C GLY A 185 -6.92 1.07 -12.46
N VAL A 186 -6.01 2.04 -12.28
CA VAL A 186 -5.40 2.77 -13.40
C VAL A 186 -4.07 2.14 -13.82
N GLY A 187 -4.13 1.15 -14.71
CA GLY A 187 -2.95 0.53 -15.29
C GLY A 187 -2.30 1.34 -16.42
N ARG A 188 -1.16 0.90 -16.94
CA ARG A 188 -0.33 1.60 -17.94
C ARG A 188 -1.12 2.07 -19.17
N ARG A 189 -1.99 1.23 -19.75
CA ARG A 189 -2.79 1.57 -20.95
C ARG A 189 -3.80 2.67 -20.63
N LEU A 190 -4.48 2.56 -19.49
CA LEU A 190 -5.49 3.54 -19.07
C LEU A 190 -4.83 4.88 -18.74
N ASN A 191 -3.71 4.86 -18.01
CA ASN A 191 -2.90 6.04 -17.72
C ASN A 191 -2.53 6.82 -18.99
N LYS A 192 -2.00 6.13 -20.04
CA LYS A 192 -1.66 6.77 -21.32
C LYS A 192 -2.85 7.50 -21.95
N ARG A 193 -4.05 6.88 -21.90
CA ARG A 193 -5.28 7.47 -22.44
C ARG A 193 -5.77 8.64 -21.63
N LEU A 194 -5.67 8.58 -20.28
CA LEU A 194 -6.05 9.69 -19.40
C LEU A 194 -5.13 10.90 -19.59
N LEU A 195 -3.82 10.65 -19.68
CA LEU A 195 -2.85 11.72 -19.94
C LEU A 195 -3.07 12.41 -21.29
N SER A 196 -3.45 11.70 -22.36
CA SER A 196 -3.80 12.31 -23.65
C SER A 196 -5.04 13.22 -23.57
N GLN A 197 -5.89 13.05 -22.55
CA GLN A 197 -7.02 13.92 -22.24
C GLN A 197 -6.69 14.96 -21.14
N ARG A 198 -5.41 15.18 -20.84
CA ARG A 198 -4.92 16.12 -19.79
C ARG A 198 -5.38 15.77 -18.37
N VAL A 199 -5.75 14.52 -18.12
CA VAL A 199 -6.09 13.99 -16.81
C VAL A 199 -4.82 13.40 -16.19
N SER A 200 -4.11 14.19 -15.38
CA SER A 200 -2.80 13.83 -14.83
C SER A 200 -2.83 13.50 -13.33
N THR A 201 -3.88 13.92 -12.60
CA THR A 201 -3.99 13.72 -11.15
C THR A 201 -5.27 12.99 -10.79
N ALA A 202 -5.30 12.43 -9.57
CA ALA A 202 -6.51 11.85 -8.98
C ALA A 202 -7.65 12.86 -8.92
N PHE A 203 -7.34 14.14 -8.65
CA PHE A 203 -8.33 15.21 -8.64
C PHE A 203 -8.91 15.44 -10.04
N ASN A 204 -8.06 15.55 -11.08
CA ASN A 204 -8.58 15.69 -12.45
C ASN A 204 -9.48 14.52 -12.83
N LEU A 205 -9.10 13.27 -12.44
CA LEU A 205 -9.94 12.10 -12.69
C LEU A 205 -11.30 12.21 -12.00
N SER A 206 -11.35 12.65 -10.73
CA SER A 206 -12.60 12.81 -9.98
C SER A 206 -13.55 13.84 -10.62
N GLN A 207 -13.04 14.81 -11.39
CA GLN A 207 -13.83 15.88 -12.03
C GLN A 207 -14.36 15.49 -13.41
N MET A 208 -13.99 14.33 -13.97
CA MET A 208 -14.46 13.91 -15.31
C MET A 208 -15.96 13.68 -15.34
N ASP A 209 -16.60 14.04 -16.46
CA ASP A 209 -18.01 13.73 -16.68
C ASP A 209 -18.25 12.21 -16.78
N ILE A 210 -19.14 11.69 -15.94
CA ILE A 210 -19.44 10.25 -15.85
C ILE A 210 -20.01 9.70 -17.16
N GLY A 211 -20.85 10.49 -17.86
CA GLY A 211 -21.45 10.09 -19.12
C GLY A 211 -20.40 9.92 -20.23
N GLN A 212 -19.44 10.83 -20.31
CA GLN A 212 -18.29 10.73 -21.23
C GLN A 212 -17.38 9.57 -20.87
N VAL A 213 -17.07 9.39 -19.57
CA VAL A 213 -16.23 8.27 -19.10
C VAL A 213 -16.88 6.93 -19.45
N ARG A 214 -18.19 6.79 -19.27
CA ARG A 214 -18.92 5.55 -19.61
C ARG A 214 -18.85 5.21 -21.09
N LYS A 215 -18.90 6.23 -21.97
CA LYS A 215 -18.82 6.05 -23.43
C LYS A 215 -17.39 5.72 -23.92
N GLN A 216 -16.38 6.31 -23.29
CA GLN A 216 -15.00 6.23 -23.75
C GLN A 216 -14.14 5.18 -23.04
N PHE A 217 -14.49 4.83 -21.79
CA PHE A 217 -13.73 3.94 -20.92
C PHE A 217 -14.62 2.78 -20.44
N SER A 218 -14.30 2.21 -19.28
CA SER A 218 -15.03 1.10 -18.70
C SER A 218 -15.93 1.55 -17.54
N ILE A 219 -16.93 0.74 -17.21
CA ILE A 219 -17.75 0.90 -16.00
C ILE A 219 -16.89 0.88 -14.71
N MET A 220 -15.77 0.15 -14.71
CA MET A 220 -14.86 0.12 -13.57
C MET A 220 -14.28 1.51 -13.29
N LEU A 221 -13.89 2.28 -14.32
CA LEU A 221 -13.40 3.64 -14.13
C LEU A 221 -14.50 4.57 -13.65
N VAL A 222 -15.74 4.39 -14.10
CA VAL A 222 -16.91 5.14 -13.60
C VAL A 222 -17.07 4.90 -12.09
N ASN A 223 -16.98 3.65 -11.62
CA ASN A 223 -17.08 3.31 -10.20
C ASN A 223 -15.93 3.93 -9.40
N THR A 224 -14.70 3.84 -9.92
CA THR A 224 -13.54 4.52 -9.30
C THR A 224 -13.77 6.02 -9.13
N ILE A 225 -14.30 6.70 -10.16
CA ILE A 225 -14.61 8.14 -10.08
C ILE A 225 -15.70 8.43 -9.05
N ARG A 226 -16.73 7.60 -8.95
CA ARG A 226 -17.78 7.74 -7.93
C ARG A 226 -17.23 7.61 -6.52
N GLU A 227 -16.31 6.68 -6.31
CA GLU A 227 -15.65 6.49 -5.01
C GLU A 227 -14.65 7.60 -4.65
N LEU A 228 -14.11 8.32 -5.62
CA LEU A 228 -13.22 9.47 -5.38
C LEU A 228 -13.99 10.75 -5.01
N ARG A 229 -15.29 10.82 -5.26
CA ARG A 229 -16.15 11.97 -4.96
C ARG A 229 -16.75 11.88 -3.56
#